data_ac6bb0393832ea081496d68ace197e5f
#
_entry.id   ac6bb0393832ea081496d68ace197e5f
#
_cell.length_a   1.000
_cell.length_b   1.000
_cell.length_c   1.000
_cell.angle_alpha   90.00
_cell.angle_beta   90.00
_cell.angle_gamma   90.00
#
_symmetry.space_group_name_H-M   'P 1'
#
loop_
_entity.id
_entity.type
_entity.pdbx_description
1 polymer ?
#
loop_
_entity_poly.entity_id
_entity_poly.type
_entity_poly.pdbx_seq_one_letter_code
_entity_poly.pdbx_strand_id
1 'polypeptide(L)'
;VFTDAGHYTASEGMSSQSGCEAGTYQPSTGQTSCLDADPGHFVPASESTTQAECQLGTFQPDTGASSCLDAGPGNYVDSNGSATQTPCPPTTYNPA
;
A
#
# COMPACT_ATOMS: atom_id res chain seq x y z
N VAL A 1 3.99 -20.05 20.09
CA VAL A 1 3.39 -20.21 18.76
C VAL A 1 4.10 -19.31 17.78
N PHE A 2 4.51 -19.88 16.68
CA PHE A 2 5.08 -19.07 15.59
C PHE A 2 3.97 -18.34 14.86
N THR A 3 4.23 -17.09 14.56
CA THR A 3 3.34 -16.28 13.76
C THR A 3 3.72 -16.43 12.29
N ASP A 4 2.76 -16.80 11.45
CA ASP A 4 3.01 -16.94 10.01
C ASP A 4 3.17 -15.57 9.35
N ALA A 5 3.83 -15.55 8.19
CA ALA A 5 3.87 -14.33 7.39
C ALA A 5 2.44 -13.88 7.08
N GLY A 6 2.21 -12.59 7.03
CA GLY A 6 0.88 -12.03 6.86
C GLY A 6 0.05 -11.97 8.14
N HIS A 7 0.65 -12.39 9.27
CA HIS A 7 -0.03 -12.45 10.56
C HIS A 7 0.84 -11.84 11.66
N TYR A 8 0.24 -11.59 12.80
CA TYR A 8 0.96 -11.08 13.97
C TYR A 8 0.30 -11.60 15.24
N THR A 9 1.09 -11.60 16.33
CA THR A 9 0.57 -11.86 17.66
C THR A 9 0.95 -10.67 18.53
N ALA A 10 -0.04 -9.97 19.05
CA ALA A 10 0.18 -8.70 19.75
C ALA A 10 0.91 -8.85 21.06
N SER A 11 0.92 -10.07 21.65
CA SER A 11 1.57 -10.33 22.92
C SER A 11 2.24 -11.69 22.87
N GLU A 12 3.30 -11.81 23.65
CA GLU A 12 3.94 -13.11 23.82
C GLU A 12 2.98 -14.07 24.53
N GLY A 13 3.13 -15.35 24.21
CA GLY A 13 2.34 -16.38 24.87
C GLY A 13 0.94 -16.56 24.33
N MET A 14 0.58 -15.84 23.28
CA MET A 14 -0.73 -16.03 22.66
C MET A 14 -0.76 -17.35 21.91
N SER A 15 -1.91 -18.00 21.98
CA SER A 15 -2.08 -19.29 21.31
C SER A 15 -2.61 -19.13 19.89
N SER A 16 -2.94 -17.92 19.47
CA SER A 16 -3.45 -17.67 18.12
C SER A 16 -2.83 -16.40 17.56
N GLN A 17 -2.86 -16.30 16.25
CA GLN A 17 -2.34 -15.16 15.52
C GLN A 17 -3.49 -14.45 14.82
N SER A 18 -3.31 -13.18 14.54
CA SER A 18 -4.28 -12.37 13.81
C SER A 18 -3.73 -12.07 12.42
N GLY A 19 -4.60 -12.05 11.42
CA GLY A 19 -4.21 -11.65 10.07
C GLY A 19 -4.01 -10.14 9.98
N CYS A 20 -3.02 -9.71 9.20
CA CYS A 20 -2.85 -8.30 8.90
C CYS A 20 -4.05 -7.83 8.10
N GLU A 21 -4.56 -6.65 8.44
CA GLU A 21 -5.71 -6.10 7.72
C GLU A 21 -5.28 -5.47 6.40
N ALA A 22 -6.24 -5.24 5.52
CA ALA A 22 -5.97 -4.52 4.28
C ALA A 22 -5.27 -3.19 4.60
N GLY A 23 -4.32 -2.81 3.78
CA GLY A 23 -3.48 -1.64 4.02
C GLY A 23 -2.23 -1.94 4.81
N THR A 24 -2.11 -3.14 5.37
CA THR A 24 -0.92 -3.58 6.11
C THR A 24 -0.49 -4.96 5.62
N TYR A 25 0.77 -5.28 5.87
CA TYR A 25 1.34 -6.56 5.44
C TYR A 25 2.43 -6.98 6.41
N GLN A 26 2.82 -8.26 6.35
CA GLN A 26 3.93 -8.75 7.17
C GLN A 26 4.69 -9.82 6.40
N PRO A 27 5.92 -9.53 5.95
CA PRO A 27 6.70 -10.49 5.18
C PRO A 27 7.42 -11.52 6.02
N SER A 28 7.50 -11.31 7.33
CA SER A 28 8.29 -12.15 8.22
C SER A 28 7.41 -12.94 9.18
N THR A 29 7.94 -14.06 9.67
CA THR A 29 7.26 -14.83 10.71
C THR A 29 7.66 -14.31 12.08
N GLY A 30 6.89 -14.68 13.10
CA GLY A 30 7.23 -14.39 14.49
C GLY A 30 7.09 -12.93 14.88
N GLN A 31 6.29 -12.17 14.18
CA GLN A 31 6.17 -10.72 14.41
C GLN A 31 5.01 -10.39 15.34
N THR A 32 5.10 -9.23 15.97
CA THR A 32 4.08 -8.77 16.91
C THR A 32 3.22 -7.66 16.34
N SER A 33 3.50 -7.22 15.12
CA SER A 33 2.73 -6.14 14.47
C SER A 33 2.85 -6.29 12.95
N CYS A 34 1.99 -5.58 12.24
CA CYS A 34 2.02 -5.52 10.79
C CYS A 34 2.63 -4.19 10.36
N LEU A 35 3.12 -4.15 9.12
CA LEU A 35 3.72 -2.95 8.54
C LEU A 35 2.68 -2.26 7.69
N ASP A 36 2.61 -0.94 7.77
CA ASP A 36 1.75 -0.15 6.88
C ASP A 36 2.32 -0.14 5.48
N ALA A 37 1.45 -0.15 4.48
CA ALA A 37 1.88 0.04 3.10
C ALA A 37 2.56 1.41 2.97
N ASP A 38 3.65 1.47 2.21
CA ASP A 38 4.38 2.72 1.99
C ASP A 38 3.63 3.64 1.04
N PRO A 39 3.93 4.94 1.04
CA PRO A 39 3.38 5.82 0.00
C PRO A 39 3.71 5.26 -1.39
N GLY A 40 2.76 5.39 -2.30
CA GLY A 40 2.91 4.80 -3.64
C GLY A 40 2.58 3.33 -3.70
N HIS A 41 2.18 2.73 -2.58
CA HIS A 41 1.89 1.31 -2.50
C HIS A 41 0.54 1.09 -1.81
N PHE A 42 0.02 -0.13 -1.95
CA PHE A 42 -1.25 -0.48 -1.33
C PHE A 42 -1.29 -1.98 -1.04
N VAL A 43 -2.16 -2.37 -0.12
CA VAL A 43 -2.39 -3.78 0.23
C VAL A 43 -3.90 -4.01 0.22
N PRO A 44 -4.43 -4.62 -0.84
CA PRO A 44 -5.89 -4.73 -1.00
C PRO A 44 -6.54 -5.84 -0.19
N ALA A 45 -5.76 -6.81 0.27
CA ALA A 45 -6.32 -7.97 0.96
C ALA A 45 -5.71 -8.13 2.34
N SER A 46 -6.46 -8.77 3.23
CA SER A 46 -5.93 -9.13 4.54
C SER A 46 -4.94 -10.29 4.43
N GLU A 47 -4.14 -10.47 5.46
CA GLU A 47 -3.16 -11.55 5.57
C GLU A 47 -2.11 -11.52 4.46
N SER A 48 -1.79 -10.31 3.98
CA SER A 48 -0.82 -10.13 2.92
C SER A 48 0.60 -10.17 3.43
N THR A 49 1.51 -10.69 2.62
CA THR A 49 2.92 -10.76 2.95
C THR A 49 3.73 -9.70 2.22
N THR A 50 3.14 -8.99 1.28
CA THR A 50 3.81 -7.93 0.52
C THR A 50 2.84 -6.81 0.24
N GLN A 51 3.40 -5.67 -0.16
CA GLN A 51 2.62 -4.54 -0.67
C GLN A 51 2.76 -4.49 -2.18
N ALA A 52 1.77 -3.91 -2.84
CA ALA A 52 1.77 -3.74 -4.29
C ALA A 52 2.02 -2.28 -4.63
N GLU A 53 2.66 -2.05 -5.78
CA GLU A 53 2.90 -0.68 -6.25
C GLU A 53 1.66 -0.15 -6.95
N CYS A 54 1.39 1.15 -6.76
CA CYS A 54 0.37 1.83 -7.54
C CYS A 54 0.78 1.80 -9.02
N GLN A 55 -0.17 1.53 -9.88
CA GLN A 55 0.09 1.43 -11.31
C GLN A 55 0.08 2.80 -11.97
N LEU A 56 0.54 2.85 -13.22
CA LEU A 56 0.51 4.09 -14.00
C LEU A 56 -0.88 4.68 -13.96
N GLY A 57 -0.94 5.99 -13.84
CA GLY A 57 -2.21 6.71 -13.76
C GLY A 57 -2.80 6.77 -12.37
N THR A 58 -2.17 6.11 -11.38
CA THR A 58 -2.65 6.13 -10.00
C THR A 58 -1.50 6.47 -9.05
N PHE A 59 -1.84 6.95 -7.88
CA PHE A 59 -0.86 7.34 -6.87
C PHE A 59 -1.45 7.13 -5.48
N GLN A 60 -0.58 7.14 -4.47
CA GLN A 60 -1.03 7.05 -3.09
C GLN A 60 -0.09 7.84 -2.19
N PRO A 61 -0.53 8.99 -1.63
CA PRO A 61 0.32 9.81 -0.78
C PRO A 61 0.40 9.32 0.66
N ASP A 62 -0.52 8.48 1.08
CA ASP A 62 -0.62 8.06 2.47
C ASP A 62 -0.02 6.68 2.70
N THR A 63 0.33 6.40 3.96
CA THR A 63 0.71 5.05 4.37
C THR A 63 -0.53 4.25 4.74
N GLY A 64 -0.39 2.93 4.78
CA GLY A 64 -1.46 2.07 5.24
C GLY A 64 -2.66 1.99 4.33
N ALA A 65 -2.46 2.24 3.03
CA ALA A 65 -3.57 2.29 2.08
C ALA A 65 -3.93 0.90 1.56
N SER A 66 -5.21 0.70 1.31
CA SER A 66 -5.71 -0.54 0.70
C SER A 66 -6.01 -0.38 -0.78
N SER A 67 -5.83 0.81 -1.33
CA SER A 67 -6.05 1.09 -2.76
C SER A 67 -5.28 2.34 -3.15
N CYS A 68 -5.18 2.57 -4.45
CA CYS A 68 -4.55 3.77 -4.98
C CYS A 68 -5.61 4.70 -5.54
N LEU A 69 -5.24 5.98 -5.66
CA LEU A 69 -6.12 7.02 -6.17
C LEU A 69 -5.81 7.28 -7.64
N ASP A 70 -6.83 7.53 -8.44
CA ASP A 70 -6.64 7.92 -9.83
C ASP A 70 -6.10 9.34 -9.91
N ALA A 71 -5.23 9.60 -10.88
CA ALA A 71 -4.76 10.96 -11.13
C ALA A 71 -5.95 11.84 -11.48
N GLY A 72 -5.98 13.05 -10.91
CA GLY A 72 -7.07 13.97 -11.13
C GLY A 72 -7.02 14.62 -12.51
N PRO A 73 -8.10 15.33 -12.90
CA PRO A 73 -8.11 16.04 -14.18
C PRO A 73 -6.94 17.01 -14.28
N GLY A 74 -6.26 17.00 -15.44
CA GLY A 74 -5.09 17.85 -15.66
C GLY A 74 -3.82 17.35 -15.05
N ASN A 75 -3.83 16.15 -14.45
CA ASN A 75 -2.64 15.56 -13.82
C ASN A 75 -2.37 14.19 -14.44
N TYR A 76 -1.15 13.71 -14.22
CA TYR A 76 -0.78 12.39 -14.71
C TYR A 76 0.19 11.72 -13.74
N VAL A 77 0.29 10.40 -13.86
CA VAL A 77 1.27 9.59 -13.12
C VAL A 77 1.89 8.65 -14.14
N ASP A 78 3.18 8.84 -14.40
CA ASP A 78 3.88 8.10 -15.44
C ASP A 78 4.85 7.04 -14.90
N SER A 79 4.76 6.74 -13.62
CA SER A 79 5.61 5.73 -12.98
C SER A 79 4.78 4.88 -12.03
N ASN A 80 5.16 3.62 -11.90
CA ASN A 80 4.59 2.75 -10.88
C ASN A 80 5.12 3.13 -9.50
N GLY A 81 4.32 2.91 -8.48
CA GLY A 81 4.76 3.17 -7.12
C GLY A 81 4.85 4.63 -6.76
N SER A 82 4.10 5.49 -7.44
CA SER A 82 4.15 6.93 -7.21
C SER A 82 3.34 7.33 -5.99
N ALA A 83 3.89 8.26 -5.22
CA ALA A 83 3.21 8.83 -4.06
C ALA A 83 2.46 10.12 -4.41
N THR A 84 2.69 10.67 -5.58
CA THR A 84 2.10 11.94 -5.99
C THR A 84 1.71 11.89 -7.46
N GLN A 85 0.87 12.83 -7.86
CA GLN A 85 0.52 13.03 -9.25
C GLN A 85 1.23 14.29 -9.74
N THR A 86 1.45 14.37 -11.06
CA THR A 86 2.14 15.49 -11.68
C THR A 86 1.16 16.31 -12.49
N PRO A 87 1.07 17.63 -12.28
CA PRO A 87 0.23 18.46 -13.12
C PRO A 87 0.77 18.51 -14.55
N CYS A 88 -0.13 18.52 -15.52
CA CYS A 88 0.28 18.74 -16.89
C CYS A 88 0.85 20.15 -17.01
N PRO A 89 1.98 20.36 -17.73
CA PRO A 89 2.54 21.68 -17.86
C PRO A 89 1.56 22.67 -18.51
N PRO A 90 1.49 23.90 -18.02
CA PRO A 90 0.53 24.86 -18.57
C PRO A 90 0.79 25.23 -20.02
N THR A 91 2.02 25.06 -20.50
CA THR A 91 2.35 25.33 -21.90
C THR A 91 2.02 24.16 -22.80
N THR A 92 1.64 23.01 -22.24
CA THR A 92 1.31 21.85 -23.03
C THR A 92 -0.17 21.92 -23.39
N TYR A 93 -0.44 21.81 -24.68
CA TYR A 93 -1.80 21.80 -25.14
C TYR A 93 -2.45 20.47 -24.76
N ASN A 94 -3.57 20.58 -24.06
CA ASN A 94 -4.32 19.40 -23.65
C ASN A 94 -5.72 19.51 -24.23
N PRO A 95 -5.96 18.92 -25.39
CA PRO A 95 -7.23 19.07 -26.08
C PRO A 95 -8.39 18.33 -25.44
N ALA A 96 -8.11 17.43 -24.51
CA ALA A 96 -9.18 16.62 -23.93
C ALA A 96 -9.76 17.26 -22.71
#